data_967743289966ad75b62f6876cdd6e990
#
_entry.id   967743289966ad75b62f6876cdd6e990
#
_cell.length_a   1.000
_cell.length_b   1.000
_cell.length_c   1.000
_cell.angle_alpha   90.00
_cell.angle_beta   90.00
_cell.angle_gamma   90.00
#
_symmetry.space_group_name_H-M   'P 1'
#
loop_
_entity.id
_entity.type
_entity.pdbx_description
1 polymer ?
#
loop_
_entity_poly.entity_id
_entity_poly.type
_entity_poly.pdbx_seq_one_letter_code
_entity_poly.pdbx_strand_id
1 'polypeptide(L)'
;MAKEDNLFEENERPAVNPDKLKALRAAMEKIEKNYGKGSIMKLGDESVENIEVIPTGSIALNAALGVGGYPRGRIVEIYGPESSGKTTLAIHAIAEAQKLGGIAAFIDAEHAFDRFYAEKLGVDVENLWISQPDSGEQALEIAEQLIRSSAVDIVVIDSVAALTPKAELEGDMGDSKMGLQARLMSQALRKLTAAINKTNTTCIFINQLRDKIGVMFGNPETTTGGNALKFYASVRLDIRRISQLKDGDEVKGNQVRVKVVKNKVAPPFRKAEFDIMFGEGISRSGEIIDLGTELNIIKKSGSWYSYNDAKLGQGRDAAKQCVSDNPELADELAEKIFEALKG
;
A
#
# COMPACT_ATOMS: atom_id res chain seq x y z
N MET A 1 -1.91 55.32 -19.10
CA MET A 1 -2.68 54.39 -19.92
C MET A 1 -1.68 53.61 -20.77
N ALA A 2 -1.19 52.51 -20.32
CA ALA A 2 -0.37 51.56 -21.08
C ALA A 2 -1.14 50.24 -21.04
N LYS A 3 -1.45 49.71 -22.22
CA LYS A 3 -2.12 48.43 -22.44
C LYS A 3 -1.14 47.32 -22.09
N GLU A 4 -1.47 46.46 -21.13
CA GLU A 4 -0.86 45.16 -20.95
C GLU A 4 -1.47 44.22 -22.01
N ASP A 5 -0.67 43.91 -23.01
CA ASP A 5 -1.00 42.95 -24.04
C ASP A 5 -0.88 41.54 -23.43
N ASN A 6 -1.97 40.79 -23.53
CA ASN A 6 -2.09 39.35 -23.22
C ASN A 6 -1.09 38.54 -24.05
N LEU A 7 -0.06 38.00 -23.39
CA LEU A 7 0.87 37.01 -23.93
C LEU A 7 0.50 35.59 -23.43
N PHE A 8 -0.65 35.09 -23.82
CA PHE A 8 -0.93 33.66 -23.89
C PHE A 8 -1.26 33.30 -25.33
N GLU A 9 -0.23 33.18 -26.16
CA GLU A 9 -0.36 32.44 -27.41
C GLU A 9 -0.70 30.98 -27.06
N GLU A 10 -1.92 30.53 -27.35
CA GLU A 10 -2.29 29.14 -27.42
C GLU A 10 -1.35 28.47 -28.45
N ASN A 11 -0.39 27.69 -27.98
CA ASN A 11 0.46 26.83 -28.79
C ASN A 11 -0.42 25.75 -29.44
N GLU A 12 -1.07 26.07 -30.57
CA GLU A 12 -1.73 25.09 -31.41
C GLU A 12 -0.70 24.04 -31.84
N ARG A 13 -0.86 22.83 -31.34
CA ARG A 13 0.00 21.70 -31.74
C ARG A 13 -0.16 21.47 -33.23
N PRO A 14 0.93 21.35 -34.01
CA PRO A 14 0.82 21.16 -35.44
C PRO A 14 -0.02 19.91 -35.76
N ALA A 15 -0.93 20.02 -36.74
CA ALA A 15 -1.82 18.94 -37.14
C ALA A 15 -1.00 17.72 -37.59
N VAL A 16 -1.38 16.55 -37.08
CA VAL A 16 -0.70 15.28 -37.40
C VAL A 16 -0.95 14.95 -38.86
N ASN A 17 0.11 14.60 -39.59
CA ASN A 17 0.03 14.24 -41.02
C ASN A 17 -0.94 13.05 -41.23
N PRO A 18 -1.96 13.19 -42.11
CA PRO A 18 -2.97 12.17 -42.35
C PRO A 18 -2.39 10.83 -42.84
N ASP A 19 -1.32 10.85 -43.65
CA ASP A 19 -0.68 9.63 -44.15
C ASP A 19 0.04 8.83 -43.05
N LYS A 20 0.61 9.55 -42.06
CA LYS A 20 1.19 8.93 -40.88
C LYS A 20 0.12 8.27 -40.00
N LEU A 21 -1.03 8.91 -39.86
CA LEU A 21 -2.16 8.34 -39.09
C LEU A 21 -2.72 7.09 -39.76
N LYS A 22 -2.81 7.07 -41.11
CA LYS A 22 -3.24 5.89 -41.86
C LYS A 22 -2.27 4.73 -41.74
N ALA A 23 -0.97 4.99 -41.82
CA ALA A 23 0.06 3.98 -41.61
C ALA A 23 0.04 3.43 -40.17
N LEU A 24 -0.16 4.30 -39.17
CA LEU A 24 -0.27 3.90 -37.78
C LEU A 24 -1.48 3.00 -37.54
N ARG A 25 -2.66 3.32 -38.07
CA ARG A 25 -3.86 2.48 -37.96
C ARG A 25 -3.64 1.08 -38.53
N ALA A 26 -3.04 0.97 -39.70
CA ALA A 26 -2.72 -0.31 -40.31
C ALA A 26 -1.73 -1.15 -39.46
N ALA A 27 -0.77 -0.46 -38.80
CA ALA A 27 0.14 -1.11 -37.86
C ALA A 27 -0.58 -1.57 -36.60
N MET A 28 -1.51 -0.77 -36.05
CA MET A 28 -2.32 -1.11 -34.88
C MET A 28 -3.17 -2.35 -35.16
N GLU A 29 -3.88 -2.41 -36.29
CA GLU A 29 -4.67 -3.59 -36.69
C GLU A 29 -3.82 -4.87 -36.76
N LYS A 30 -2.60 -4.76 -37.30
CA LYS A 30 -1.66 -5.89 -37.35
C LYS A 30 -1.19 -6.32 -35.96
N ILE A 31 -0.93 -5.38 -35.07
CA ILE A 31 -0.53 -5.64 -33.68
C ILE A 31 -1.68 -6.35 -32.94
N GLU A 32 -2.91 -5.83 -33.03
CA GLU A 32 -4.06 -6.43 -32.40
C GLU A 32 -4.39 -7.83 -32.92
N LYS A 33 -4.18 -8.05 -34.22
CA LYS A 33 -4.34 -9.38 -34.82
C LYS A 33 -3.31 -10.39 -34.29
N ASN A 34 -2.07 -9.94 -34.05
CA ASN A 34 -0.98 -10.82 -33.61
C ASN A 34 -0.94 -11.04 -32.09
N TYR A 35 -1.33 -10.04 -31.32
CA TYR A 35 -1.16 -10.01 -29.85
C TYR A 35 -2.47 -9.89 -29.07
N GLY A 36 -3.61 -9.73 -29.75
CA GLY A 36 -4.94 -9.57 -29.16
C GLY A 36 -5.36 -8.09 -29.06
N LYS A 37 -6.69 -7.89 -28.91
CA LYS A 37 -7.28 -6.56 -28.71
C LYS A 37 -6.73 -5.92 -27.43
N GLY A 38 -6.45 -4.61 -27.47
CA GLY A 38 -5.90 -3.88 -26.34
C GLY A 38 -4.38 -3.99 -26.18
N SER A 39 -3.68 -4.68 -27.12
CA SER A 39 -2.21 -4.75 -27.13
C SER A 39 -1.54 -3.40 -27.38
N ILE A 40 -2.26 -2.48 -27.98
CA ILE A 40 -1.88 -1.09 -28.19
C ILE A 40 -3.12 -0.21 -28.06
N MET A 41 -3.00 0.93 -27.37
CA MET A 41 -4.08 1.89 -27.20
C MET A 41 -3.51 3.31 -27.27
N LYS A 42 -4.36 4.26 -27.63
CA LYS A 42 -4.01 5.68 -27.57
C LYS A 42 -4.45 6.21 -26.21
N LEU A 43 -3.51 6.80 -25.47
CA LEU A 43 -3.73 7.26 -24.08
C LEU A 43 -4.85 8.30 -23.92
N GLY A 44 -5.34 8.91 -24.99
CA GLY A 44 -6.44 9.90 -24.98
C GLY A 44 -7.79 9.36 -25.43
N ASP A 45 -7.89 8.10 -25.86
CA ASP A 45 -9.14 7.53 -26.42
C ASP A 45 -10.05 6.91 -25.33
N GLU A 46 -9.54 6.62 -24.16
CA GLU A 46 -10.37 6.23 -23.01
C GLU A 46 -9.85 6.89 -21.75
N SER A 47 -10.80 7.42 -20.99
CA SER A 47 -10.72 7.82 -19.60
C SER A 47 -9.36 7.60 -18.93
N VAL A 48 -8.80 8.64 -18.34
CA VAL A 48 -7.85 8.48 -17.24
C VAL A 48 -8.48 7.42 -16.33
N GLU A 49 -8.02 6.18 -16.47
CA GLU A 49 -8.56 5.06 -15.71
C GLU A 49 -8.50 5.44 -14.24
N ASN A 50 -9.64 5.51 -13.60
CA ASN A 50 -9.71 5.49 -12.15
C ASN A 50 -9.00 4.20 -11.73
N ILE A 51 -7.80 4.34 -11.19
CA ILE A 51 -7.02 3.20 -10.72
C ILE A 51 -7.83 2.59 -9.57
N GLU A 52 -8.30 1.35 -9.78
CA GLU A 52 -8.95 0.60 -8.72
C GLU A 52 -7.98 0.38 -7.58
N VAL A 53 -8.48 0.48 -6.35
CA VAL A 53 -7.65 0.40 -5.15
C VAL A 53 -8.29 -0.49 -4.09
N ILE A 54 -7.45 -1.00 -3.19
CA ILE A 54 -7.85 -1.58 -1.92
C ILE A 54 -7.52 -0.55 -0.84
N PRO A 55 -8.50 -0.07 -0.04
CA PRO A 55 -8.22 0.85 1.06
C PRO A 55 -7.19 0.29 2.03
N THR A 56 -6.44 1.17 2.69
CA THR A 56 -5.37 0.74 3.60
C THR A 56 -5.84 0.48 5.04
N GLY A 57 -7.07 0.90 5.36
CA GLY A 57 -7.57 0.97 6.73
C GLY A 57 -7.26 2.30 7.44
N SER A 58 -6.36 3.12 6.89
CA SER A 58 -6.00 4.45 7.39
C SER A 58 -6.45 5.53 6.42
N ILE A 59 -7.17 6.55 6.91
CA ILE A 59 -7.64 7.69 6.11
C ILE A 59 -6.42 8.51 5.62
N ALA A 60 -5.48 8.76 6.54
CA ALA A 60 -4.26 9.51 6.22
C ALA A 60 -3.42 8.81 5.15
N LEU A 61 -3.26 7.48 5.24
CA LEU A 61 -2.47 6.72 4.27
C LEU A 61 -3.18 6.62 2.92
N ASN A 62 -4.50 6.45 2.90
CA ASN A 62 -5.29 6.51 1.66
C ASN A 62 -5.08 7.84 0.92
N ALA A 63 -5.11 8.96 1.64
CA ALA A 63 -4.84 10.28 1.07
C ALA A 63 -3.37 10.44 0.64
N ALA A 64 -2.41 9.96 1.44
CA ALA A 64 -1.00 10.03 1.12
C ALA A 64 -0.61 9.22 -0.14
N LEU A 65 -1.31 8.12 -0.42
CA LEU A 65 -1.16 7.34 -1.64
C LEU A 65 -1.71 8.06 -2.89
N GLY A 66 -2.57 9.07 -2.72
CA GLY A 66 -3.08 9.94 -3.78
C GLY A 66 -4.19 9.32 -4.63
N VAL A 67 -4.34 8.01 -4.63
CA VAL A 67 -5.38 7.27 -5.36
C VAL A 67 -6.42 6.63 -4.43
N GLY A 68 -6.29 6.81 -3.12
CA GLY A 68 -7.25 6.34 -2.13
C GLY A 68 -6.99 4.95 -1.53
N GLY A 69 -5.88 4.32 -1.87
CA GLY A 69 -5.51 3.00 -1.33
C GLY A 69 -4.35 2.34 -2.05
N TYR A 70 -4.15 1.06 -1.82
CA TYR A 70 -3.19 0.24 -2.54
C TYR A 70 -3.68 -0.01 -3.96
N PRO A 71 -2.89 0.34 -5.00
CA PRO A 71 -3.34 0.18 -6.39
C PRO A 71 -3.47 -1.29 -6.77
N ARG A 72 -4.58 -1.66 -7.39
CA ARG A 72 -4.79 -2.99 -7.98
C ARG A 72 -3.87 -3.21 -9.18
N GLY A 73 -3.53 -4.46 -9.45
CA GLY A 73 -2.63 -4.82 -10.54
C GLY A 73 -1.19 -4.36 -10.33
N ARG A 74 -0.78 -4.10 -9.10
CA ARG A 74 0.54 -3.55 -8.76
C ARG A 74 1.21 -4.29 -7.60
N ILE A 75 2.54 -4.18 -7.57
CA ILE A 75 3.37 -4.63 -6.45
C ILE A 75 3.55 -3.46 -5.49
N VAL A 76 3.31 -3.72 -4.21
CA VAL A 76 3.53 -2.81 -3.09
C VAL A 76 4.58 -3.41 -2.16
N GLU A 77 5.57 -2.64 -1.74
CA GLU A 77 6.52 -3.02 -0.69
C GLU A 77 6.25 -2.19 0.57
N ILE A 78 6.05 -2.88 1.69
CA ILE A 78 5.95 -2.26 3.02
C ILE A 78 7.18 -2.69 3.80
N TYR A 79 8.01 -1.74 4.22
CA TYR A 79 9.23 -2.04 4.95
C TYR A 79 9.46 -1.08 6.12
N GLY A 80 10.26 -1.51 7.07
CA GLY A 80 10.58 -0.74 8.27
C GLY A 80 11.26 -1.60 9.33
N PRO A 81 11.62 -1.02 10.47
CA PRO A 81 12.16 -1.74 11.61
C PRO A 81 11.21 -2.83 12.12
N GLU A 82 11.74 -3.70 12.94
CA GLU A 82 10.92 -4.67 13.69
C GLU A 82 9.88 -3.96 14.55
N SER A 83 8.71 -4.58 14.71
CA SER A 83 7.60 -4.04 15.52
C SER A 83 7.13 -2.64 15.12
N SER A 84 7.33 -2.22 13.87
CA SER A 84 6.87 -0.93 13.36
C SER A 84 5.42 -0.94 12.85
N GLY A 85 4.78 -2.11 12.71
CA GLY A 85 3.39 -2.23 12.24
C GLY A 85 3.26 -2.67 10.77
N LYS A 86 4.30 -3.22 10.14
CA LYS A 86 4.28 -3.70 8.74
C LYS A 86 3.17 -4.72 8.50
N THR A 87 3.18 -5.79 9.30
CA THR A 87 2.19 -6.87 9.22
C THR A 87 0.79 -6.36 9.54
N THR A 88 0.65 -5.43 10.49
CA THR A 88 -0.63 -4.79 10.81
C THR A 88 -1.22 -4.07 9.59
N LEU A 89 -0.43 -3.28 8.87
CA LEU A 89 -0.89 -2.63 7.64
C LEU A 89 -1.35 -3.64 6.58
N ALA A 90 -0.61 -4.73 6.41
CA ALA A 90 -0.97 -5.76 5.44
C ALA A 90 -2.24 -6.53 5.83
N ILE A 91 -2.43 -6.82 7.12
CA ILE A 91 -3.64 -7.45 7.64
C ILE A 91 -4.86 -6.53 7.46
N HIS A 92 -4.73 -5.22 7.71
CA HIS A 92 -5.79 -4.27 7.39
C HIS A 92 -6.13 -4.24 5.91
N ALA A 93 -5.13 -4.32 5.01
CA ALA A 93 -5.38 -4.40 3.57
C ALA A 93 -6.20 -5.66 3.19
N ILE A 94 -5.93 -6.80 3.83
CA ILE A 94 -6.71 -8.02 3.67
C ILE A 94 -8.16 -7.80 4.11
N ALA A 95 -8.36 -7.24 5.31
CA ALA A 95 -9.70 -6.96 5.83
C ALA A 95 -10.48 -6.03 4.91
N GLU A 96 -9.86 -4.97 4.39
CA GLU A 96 -10.49 -4.04 3.46
C GLU A 96 -10.81 -4.70 2.10
N ALA A 97 -9.92 -5.57 1.59
CA ALA A 97 -10.19 -6.34 0.38
C ALA A 97 -11.41 -7.26 0.54
N GLN A 98 -11.50 -7.95 1.67
CA GLN A 98 -12.64 -8.84 1.98
C GLN A 98 -13.95 -8.06 2.14
N LYS A 99 -13.93 -6.88 2.75
CA LYS A 99 -15.11 -5.98 2.83
C LYS A 99 -15.64 -5.58 1.46
N LEU A 100 -14.78 -5.50 0.46
CA LEU A 100 -15.15 -5.24 -0.94
C LEU A 100 -15.61 -6.51 -1.68
N GLY A 101 -15.72 -7.65 -0.98
CA GLY A 101 -16.08 -8.95 -1.57
C GLY A 101 -14.90 -9.66 -2.25
N GLY A 102 -13.67 -9.17 -2.05
CA GLY A 102 -12.46 -9.74 -2.64
C GLY A 102 -11.94 -10.97 -1.90
N ILE A 103 -11.20 -11.81 -2.62
CA ILE A 103 -10.53 -13.00 -2.09
C ILE A 103 -9.09 -12.63 -1.75
N ALA A 104 -8.65 -12.98 -0.54
CA ALA A 104 -7.33 -12.70 0.00
C ALA A 104 -6.53 -13.96 0.27
N ALA A 105 -5.22 -13.88 0.01
CA ALA A 105 -4.26 -14.92 0.37
C ALA A 105 -3.07 -14.33 1.14
N PHE A 106 -2.57 -15.09 2.11
CA PHE A 106 -1.43 -14.76 2.94
C PHE A 106 -0.36 -15.86 2.84
N ILE A 107 0.83 -15.50 2.40
CA ILE A 107 2.00 -16.37 2.34
C ILE A 107 2.86 -16.08 3.57
N ASP A 108 2.74 -16.94 4.59
CA ASP A 108 3.42 -16.81 5.88
C ASP A 108 4.76 -17.52 5.85
N ALA A 109 5.78 -16.88 5.30
CA ALA A 109 7.13 -17.41 5.25
C ALA A 109 7.88 -17.32 6.61
N GLU A 110 7.38 -16.51 7.54
CA GLU A 110 7.93 -16.41 8.90
C GLU A 110 7.31 -17.42 9.88
N HIS A 111 6.22 -18.11 9.49
CA HIS A 111 5.44 -19.01 10.33
C HIS A 111 4.93 -18.35 11.63
N ALA A 112 4.52 -17.10 11.53
CA ALA A 112 4.19 -16.25 12.67
C ALA A 112 2.80 -15.57 12.57
N PHE A 113 1.93 -16.06 11.68
CA PHE A 113 0.59 -15.48 11.49
C PHE A 113 -0.28 -15.71 12.73
N ASP A 114 -0.77 -14.60 13.29
CA ASP A 114 -1.69 -14.63 14.43
C ASP A 114 -3.14 -14.48 13.96
N ARG A 115 -3.87 -15.62 13.97
CA ARG A 115 -5.27 -15.70 13.58
C ARG A 115 -6.16 -14.81 14.45
N PHE A 116 -5.94 -14.79 15.77
CA PHE A 116 -6.79 -14.02 16.70
C PHE A 116 -6.58 -12.52 16.51
N TYR A 117 -5.35 -12.11 16.25
CA TYR A 117 -5.06 -10.71 15.94
C TYR A 117 -5.69 -10.31 14.61
N ALA A 118 -5.58 -11.12 13.57
CA ALA A 118 -6.18 -10.85 12.27
C ALA A 118 -7.71 -10.71 12.37
N GLU A 119 -8.37 -11.59 13.11
CA GLU A 119 -9.81 -11.52 13.35
C GLU A 119 -10.23 -10.21 14.04
N LYS A 120 -9.47 -9.76 15.05
CA LYS A 120 -9.69 -8.47 15.72
C LYS A 120 -9.53 -7.27 14.79
N LEU A 121 -8.67 -7.36 13.78
CA LEU A 121 -8.49 -6.33 12.76
C LEU A 121 -9.58 -6.36 11.67
N GLY A 122 -10.52 -7.28 11.77
CA GLY A 122 -11.67 -7.39 10.88
C GLY A 122 -11.47 -8.34 9.69
N VAL A 123 -10.44 -9.19 9.72
CA VAL A 123 -10.25 -10.25 8.73
C VAL A 123 -11.26 -11.37 8.96
N ASP A 124 -11.97 -11.76 7.91
CA ASP A 124 -12.72 -13.00 7.87
C ASP A 124 -11.72 -14.17 7.71
N VAL A 125 -11.32 -14.73 8.85
CA VAL A 125 -10.28 -15.77 8.92
C VAL A 125 -10.75 -17.10 8.34
N GLU A 126 -12.06 -17.35 8.28
CA GLU A 126 -12.63 -18.56 7.67
C GLU A 126 -12.50 -18.54 6.13
N ASN A 127 -12.43 -17.34 5.54
CA ASN A 127 -12.29 -17.12 4.11
C ASN A 127 -10.91 -16.58 3.70
N LEU A 128 -9.94 -16.64 4.59
CA LEU A 128 -8.54 -16.29 4.28
C LEU A 128 -7.75 -17.53 3.84
N TRP A 129 -7.18 -17.48 2.65
CA TRP A 129 -6.26 -18.52 2.18
C TRP A 129 -4.87 -18.27 2.72
N ILE A 130 -4.32 -19.23 3.46
CA ILE A 130 -2.98 -19.13 4.06
C ILE A 130 -2.08 -20.27 3.56
N SER A 131 -0.81 -19.96 3.31
CA SER A 131 0.24 -20.93 2.99
C SER A 131 1.47 -20.67 3.83
N GLN A 132 2.09 -21.73 4.34
CA GLN A 132 3.34 -21.70 5.11
C GLN A 132 4.40 -22.50 4.35
N PRO A 133 5.10 -21.89 3.40
CA PRO A 133 6.07 -22.56 2.53
C PRO A 133 7.38 -22.87 3.25
N ASP A 134 8.05 -23.95 2.83
CA ASP A 134 9.35 -24.35 3.37
C ASP A 134 10.53 -23.61 2.74
N SER A 135 10.35 -23.04 1.55
CA SER A 135 11.41 -22.33 0.82
C SER A 135 10.88 -21.09 0.08
N GLY A 136 11.79 -20.19 -0.29
CA GLY A 136 11.48 -19.01 -1.06
C GLY A 136 10.92 -19.33 -2.45
N GLU A 137 11.44 -20.37 -3.12
CA GLU A 137 10.91 -20.84 -4.40
C GLU A 137 9.46 -21.28 -4.26
N GLN A 138 9.16 -22.11 -3.26
CA GLN A 138 7.79 -22.59 -3.01
C GLN A 138 6.83 -21.42 -2.71
N ALA A 139 7.25 -20.48 -1.88
CA ALA A 139 6.46 -19.30 -1.55
C ALA A 139 6.07 -18.50 -2.81
N LEU A 140 7.04 -18.23 -3.67
CA LEU A 140 6.87 -17.41 -4.87
C LEU A 140 6.12 -18.14 -5.99
N GLU A 141 6.27 -19.47 -6.09
CA GLU A 141 5.51 -20.32 -7.01
C GLU A 141 4.03 -20.40 -6.60
N ILE A 142 3.75 -20.56 -5.30
CA ILE A 142 2.37 -20.53 -4.78
C ILE A 142 1.73 -19.17 -5.06
N ALA A 143 2.45 -18.07 -4.77
CA ALA A 143 1.97 -16.73 -5.09
C ALA A 143 1.69 -16.56 -6.61
N GLU A 144 2.59 -17.04 -7.47
CA GLU A 144 2.41 -17.00 -8.94
C GLU A 144 1.14 -17.75 -9.37
N GLN A 145 0.91 -18.96 -8.84
CA GLN A 145 -0.27 -19.77 -9.20
C GLN A 145 -1.57 -19.10 -8.74
N LEU A 146 -1.61 -18.56 -7.50
CA LEU A 146 -2.76 -17.82 -6.98
C LEU A 146 -3.08 -16.61 -7.84
N ILE A 147 -2.08 -15.81 -8.20
CA ILE A 147 -2.24 -14.63 -9.04
C ILE A 147 -2.73 -15.00 -10.44
N ARG A 148 -2.12 -16.02 -11.06
CA ARG A 148 -2.51 -16.48 -12.41
C ARG A 148 -3.92 -17.06 -12.48
N SER A 149 -4.47 -17.51 -11.37
CA SER A 149 -5.86 -17.98 -11.30
C SER A 149 -6.88 -16.89 -11.61
N SER A 150 -6.50 -15.62 -11.49
CA SER A 150 -7.37 -14.43 -11.59
C SER A 150 -8.50 -14.40 -10.56
N ALA A 151 -8.46 -15.27 -9.55
CA ALA A 151 -9.48 -15.36 -8.51
C ALA A 151 -9.12 -14.58 -7.25
N VAL A 152 -7.85 -14.18 -7.07
CA VAL A 152 -7.37 -13.55 -5.83
C VAL A 152 -7.14 -12.06 -6.06
N ASP A 153 -7.76 -11.24 -5.22
CA ASP A 153 -7.67 -9.77 -5.29
C ASP A 153 -6.43 -9.22 -4.61
N ILE A 154 -5.99 -9.87 -3.53
CA ILE A 154 -4.81 -9.49 -2.77
C ILE A 154 -4.00 -10.71 -2.33
N VAL A 155 -2.69 -10.64 -2.52
CA VAL A 155 -1.71 -11.61 -1.99
C VAL A 155 -0.72 -10.86 -1.14
N VAL A 156 -0.54 -11.28 0.12
CA VAL A 156 0.47 -10.76 1.04
C VAL A 156 1.56 -11.80 1.21
N ILE A 157 2.83 -11.39 1.14
CA ILE A 157 4.01 -12.25 1.40
C ILE A 157 4.76 -11.65 2.60
N ASP A 158 4.76 -12.36 3.72
CA ASP A 158 5.41 -11.95 4.98
C ASP A 158 6.45 -13.00 5.40
N SER A 159 7.72 -12.73 5.30
CA SER A 159 8.37 -11.55 4.71
C SER A 159 9.44 -11.94 3.68
N VAL A 160 9.89 -10.98 2.87
CA VAL A 160 11.01 -11.19 1.93
C VAL A 160 12.25 -11.74 2.63
N ALA A 161 12.52 -11.28 3.87
CA ALA A 161 13.66 -11.74 4.66
C ALA A 161 13.64 -13.26 4.93
N ALA A 162 12.45 -13.86 5.02
CA ALA A 162 12.25 -15.28 5.27
C ALA A 162 12.20 -16.14 3.99
N LEU A 163 12.25 -15.55 2.80
CA LEU A 163 12.29 -16.27 1.53
C LEU A 163 13.68 -16.88 1.29
N THR A 164 13.99 -17.93 2.05
CA THR A 164 15.27 -18.62 1.95
C THR A 164 15.29 -19.52 0.71
N PRO A 165 16.29 -19.38 -0.20
CA PRO A 165 16.43 -20.25 -1.35
C PRO A 165 16.62 -21.71 -0.94
N LYS A 166 16.01 -22.63 -1.68
CA LYS A 166 16.12 -24.08 -1.42
C LYS A 166 17.58 -24.54 -1.38
N ALA A 167 18.42 -24.05 -2.29
CA ALA A 167 19.84 -24.36 -2.32
C ALA A 167 20.61 -23.90 -1.06
N GLU A 168 20.09 -22.89 -0.35
CA GLU A 168 20.63 -22.46 0.93
C GLU A 168 20.21 -23.40 2.07
N LEU A 169 18.96 -23.87 2.05
CA LEU A 169 18.41 -24.83 3.03
C LEU A 169 19.07 -26.21 2.93
N GLU A 170 19.43 -26.65 1.72
CA GLU A 170 20.07 -27.94 1.44
C GLU A 170 21.60 -27.90 1.61
N GLY A 171 22.20 -26.73 1.85
CA GLY A 171 23.64 -26.58 2.06
C GLY A 171 24.09 -26.84 3.49
N ASP A 172 25.39 -26.98 3.66
CA ASP A 172 25.99 -27.18 4.98
C ASP A 172 26.00 -25.86 5.78
N MET A 173 25.94 -25.98 7.11
CA MET A 173 26.06 -24.83 8.00
C MET A 173 27.41 -24.12 7.80
N GLY A 174 27.35 -22.83 7.47
CA GLY A 174 28.54 -22.00 7.21
C GLY A 174 28.88 -21.81 5.73
N ASP A 175 28.18 -22.47 4.81
CA ASP A 175 28.34 -22.23 3.38
C ASP A 175 27.93 -20.79 3.02
N SER A 176 28.85 -20.06 2.39
CA SER A 176 28.54 -18.72 1.88
C SER A 176 27.80 -18.82 0.55
N LYS A 177 26.49 -18.56 0.56
CA LYS A 177 25.64 -18.58 -0.66
C LYS A 177 25.14 -17.18 -1.00
N MET A 178 26.09 -16.22 -1.05
CA MET A 178 25.78 -14.83 -1.33
C MET A 178 25.01 -14.63 -2.62
N GLY A 179 23.95 -13.81 -2.57
CA GLY A 179 23.20 -13.38 -3.73
C GLY A 179 22.13 -14.35 -4.25
N LEU A 180 21.96 -15.54 -3.68
CA LEU A 180 20.93 -16.50 -4.13
C LEU A 180 19.52 -15.91 -3.96
N GLN A 181 19.22 -15.32 -2.79
CA GLN A 181 17.93 -14.68 -2.54
C GLN A 181 17.65 -13.52 -3.52
N ALA A 182 18.66 -12.70 -3.83
CA ALA A 182 18.51 -11.60 -4.79
C ALA A 182 18.24 -12.12 -6.22
N ARG A 183 18.83 -13.25 -6.63
CA ARG A 183 18.56 -13.90 -7.91
C ARG A 183 17.14 -14.46 -7.95
N LEU A 184 16.72 -15.16 -6.90
CA LEU A 184 15.37 -15.69 -6.74
C LEU A 184 14.33 -14.58 -6.85
N MET A 185 14.49 -13.49 -6.11
CA MET A 185 13.61 -12.33 -6.18
C MET A 185 13.57 -11.70 -7.57
N SER A 186 14.72 -11.54 -8.22
CA SER A 186 14.78 -10.98 -9.57
C SER A 186 14.06 -11.84 -10.61
N GLN A 187 14.17 -13.16 -10.51
CA GLN A 187 13.49 -14.11 -11.39
C GLN A 187 11.98 -14.10 -11.14
N ALA A 188 11.56 -14.18 -9.88
CA ALA A 188 10.15 -14.22 -9.50
C ALA A 188 9.43 -12.93 -9.88
N LEU A 189 10.00 -11.76 -9.59
CA LEU A 189 9.37 -10.48 -9.87
C LEU A 189 9.17 -10.23 -11.36
N ARG A 190 10.07 -10.72 -12.23
CA ARG A 190 9.87 -10.67 -13.68
C ARG A 190 8.62 -11.43 -14.13
N LYS A 191 8.35 -12.60 -13.53
CA LYS A 191 7.16 -13.40 -13.83
C LYS A 191 5.91 -12.80 -13.21
N LEU A 192 5.97 -12.44 -11.93
CA LEU A 192 4.84 -11.94 -11.15
C LEU A 192 4.29 -10.63 -11.70
N THR A 193 5.15 -9.69 -12.11
CA THR A 193 4.72 -8.35 -12.56
C THR A 193 3.74 -8.44 -13.73
N ALA A 194 4.02 -9.28 -14.72
CA ALA A 194 3.13 -9.44 -15.87
C ALA A 194 1.80 -10.11 -15.49
N ALA A 195 1.82 -11.09 -14.58
CA ALA A 195 0.63 -11.78 -14.10
C ALA A 195 -0.24 -10.83 -13.26
N ILE A 196 0.36 -10.14 -12.30
CA ILE A 196 -0.28 -9.18 -11.39
C ILE A 196 -1.04 -8.10 -12.18
N ASN A 197 -0.41 -7.52 -13.20
CA ASN A 197 -1.05 -6.50 -14.02
C ASN A 197 -2.27 -7.04 -14.78
N LYS A 198 -2.15 -8.25 -15.36
CA LYS A 198 -3.24 -8.87 -16.13
C LYS A 198 -4.43 -9.29 -15.27
N THR A 199 -4.18 -9.73 -14.05
CA THR A 199 -5.21 -10.25 -13.13
C THR A 199 -5.79 -9.19 -12.22
N ASN A 200 -5.28 -7.97 -12.28
CA ASN A 200 -5.66 -6.86 -11.41
C ASN A 200 -5.50 -7.18 -9.90
N THR A 201 -4.56 -8.08 -9.57
CA THR A 201 -4.28 -8.50 -8.20
C THR A 201 -3.33 -7.49 -7.53
N THR A 202 -3.57 -7.13 -6.29
CA THR A 202 -2.61 -6.38 -5.47
C THR A 202 -1.66 -7.37 -4.80
N CYS A 203 -0.35 -7.20 -4.97
CA CYS A 203 0.65 -8.04 -4.32
C CYS A 203 1.48 -7.20 -3.33
N ILE A 204 1.36 -7.49 -2.03
CA ILE A 204 2.09 -6.80 -0.96
C ILE A 204 3.25 -7.67 -0.50
N PHE A 205 4.46 -7.14 -0.59
CA PHE A 205 5.66 -7.71 0.02
C PHE A 205 5.99 -6.95 1.30
N ILE A 206 6.03 -7.66 2.41
CA ILE A 206 6.59 -7.14 3.66
C ILE A 206 8.08 -7.37 3.65
N ASN A 207 8.87 -6.36 4.03
CA ASN A 207 10.31 -6.44 4.02
C ASN A 207 10.93 -5.87 5.31
N GLN A 208 12.10 -6.38 5.65
CA GLN A 208 12.86 -5.95 6.81
C GLN A 208 14.02 -5.05 6.38
N LEU A 209 14.43 -4.16 7.27
CA LEU A 209 15.63 -3.37 7.13
C LEU A 209 16.86 -4.12 7.65
N ARG A 210 17.98 -3.91 6.99
CA ARG A 210 19.29 -4.37 7.40
C ARG A 210 20.29 -3.22 7.24
N ASP A 211 21.27 -3.16 8.09
CA ASP A 211 22.35 -2.18 7.96
C ASP A 211 23.47 -2.73 7.08
N LYS A 212 23.91 -1.92 6.15
CA LYS A 212 25.10 -2.21 5.34
C LYS A 212 26.36 -1.95 6.18
N ILE A 213 27.16 -2.98 6.35
CA ILE A 213 28.44 -2.87 7.02
C ILE A 213 29.39 -1.99 6.20
N GLY A 214 30.07 -1.02 6.85
CA GLY A 214 31.11 -0.19 6.23
C GLY A 214 30.63 1.06 5.51
N VAL A 215 29.36 1.42 5.61
CA VAL A 215 28.86 2.72 5.09
C VAL A 215 29.13 3.81 6.11
N MET A 216 30.19 4.61 5.87
CA MET A 216 30.54 5.74 6.75
C MET A 216 29.78 7.03 6.42
N PHE A 217 29.24 7.17 5.20
CA PHE A 217 28.47 8.33 4.73
C PHE A 217 27.21 7.91 4.00
N GLY A 218 26.09 8.63 4.22
CA GLY A 218 24.79 8.34 3.63
C GLY A 218 23.92 7.43 4.50
N ASN A 219 22.85 6.86 3.92
CA ASN A 219 21.95 5.98 4.64
C ASN A 219 22.46 4.52 4.59
N PRO A 220 22.85 3.92 5.72
CA PRO A 220 23.30 2.53 5.77
C PRO A 220 22.15 1.53 5.58
N GLU A 221 20.90 1.92 5.86
CA GLU A 221 19.75 1.03 5.82
C GLU A 221 19.46 0.54 4.40
N THR A 222 19.18 -0.74 4.28
CA THR A 222 18.74 -1.38 3.04
C THR A 222 17.70 -2.46 3.34
N THR A 223 16.85 -2.77 2.37
CA THR A 223 15.91 -3.88 2.45
C THR A 223 16.56 -5.18 2.00
N THR A 224 16.06 -6.32 2.51
CA THR A 224 16.50 -7.67 2.11
C THR A 224 16.05 -8.05 0.71
N GLY A 225 16.60 -9.14 0.14
CA GLY A 225 16.20 -9.65 -1.18
C GLY A 225 16.80 -8.90 -2.38
N GLY A 226 17.82 -8.07 -2.16
CA GLY A 226 18.51 -7.32 -3.22
C GLY A 226 17.75 -6.08 -3.70
N ASN A 227 18.01 -5.66 -4.94
CA ASN A 227 17.43 -4.42 -5.48
C ASN A 227 16.20 -4.62 -6.37
N ALA A 228 15.87 -5.85 -6.75
CA ALA A 228 14.81 -6.11 -7.72
C ALA A 228 13.46 -5.53 -7.27
N LEU A 229 13.05 -5.79 -6.02
CA LEU A 229 11.79 -5.30 -5.49
C LEU A 229 11.70 -3.76 -5.49
N LYS A 230 12.81 -3.06 -5.25
CA LYS A 230 12.86 -1.59 -5.32
C LYS A 230 12.50 -1.05 -6.71
N PHE A 231 12.83 -1.80 -7.78
CA PHE A 231 12.51 -1.44 -9.16
C PHE A 231 11.09 -1.85 -9.54
N TYR A 232 10.68 -3.08 -9.21
CA TYR A 232 9.40 -3.64 -9.62
C TYR A 232 8.21 -3.09 -8.83
N ALA A 233 8.37 -2.76 -7.54
CA ALA A 233 7.32 -2.16 -6.74
C ALA A 233 6.85 -0.82 -7.36
N SER A 234 5.53 -0.68 -7.50
CA SER A 234 4.90 0.58 -7.90
C SER A 234 4.76 1.55 -6.73
N VAL A 235 4.56 1.01 -5.53
CA VAL A 235 4.47 1.76 -4.28
C VAL A 235 5.45 1.15 -3.28
N ARG A 236 6.18 2.02 -2.56
CA ARG A 236 7.05 1.62 -1.45
C ARG A 236 6.76 2.48 -0.24
N LEU A 237 6.47 1.83 0.87
CA LEU A 237 6.11 2.45 2.15
C LEU A 237 7.18 2.15 3.21
N ASP A 238 7.74 3.22 3.78
CA ASP A 238 8.63 3.15 4.94
C ASP A 238 7.80 3.46 6.19
N ILE A 239 7.56 2.46 7.03
CA ILE A 239 6.82 2.61 8.28
C ILE A 239 7.77 2.66 9.47
N ARG A 240 7.62 3.68 10.32
CA ARG A 240 8.42 3.92 11.51
C ARG A 240 7.56 4.26 12.71
N ARG A 241 7.90 3.71 13.87
CA ARG A 241 7.34 4.14 15.15
C ARG A 241 7.92 5.52 15.50
N ILE A 242 7.04 6.47 15.86
CA ILE A 242 7.40 7.81 16.32
C ILE A 242 7.47 7.82 17.84
N SER A 243 6.42 7.32 18.50
CA SER A 243 6.27 7.33 19.95
C SER A 243 5.45 6.14 20.43
N GLN A 244 5.50 5.87 21.71
CA GLN A 244 4.60 4.93 22.37
C GLN A 244 3.40 5.69 22.94
N LEU A 245 2.23 5.09 22.81
CA LEU A 245 0.99 5.57 23.41
C LEU A 245 0.84 4.87 24.77
N LYS A 246 0.78 5.67 25.82
CA LYS A 246 0.71 5.18 27.20
C LYS A 246 -0.57 5.65 27.88
N ASP A 247 -1.10 4.79 28.74
CA ASP A 247 -2.13 5.12 29.69
C ASP A 247 -1.56 4.81 31.08
N GLY A 248 -1.14 5.86 31.79
CA GLY A 248 -0.29 5.72 32.98
C GLY A 248 1.06 5.09 32.61
N ASP A 249 1.38 3.96 33.25
CA ASP A 249 2.61 3.19 32.98
C ASP A 249 2.43 2.13 31.90
N GLU A 250 1.21 1.84 31.48
CA GLU A 250 0.91 0.80 30.49
C GLU A 250 1.03 1.32 29.06
N VAL A 251 1.77 0.60 28.21
CA VAL A 251 1.85 0.92 26.78
C VAL A 251 0.67 0.29 26.06
N LYS A 252 -0.21 1.12 25.51
CA LYS A 252 -1.44 0.70 24.81
C LYS A 252 -1.25 0.57 23.29
N GLY A 253 -0.25 1.22 22.74
CA GLY A 253 -0.02 1.23 21.30
C GLY A 253 1.19 2.04 20.89
N ASN A 254 1.31 2.28 19.59
CA ASN A 254 2.36 3.10 19.01
C ASN A 254 1.76 4.11 18.04
N GLN A 255 2.27 5.32 18.08
CA GLN A 255 2.11 6.27 16.99
C GLN A 255 3.15 5.95 15.92
N VAL A 256 2.70 5.81 14.68
CA VAL A 256 3.55 5.47 13.54
C VAL A 256 3.49 6.55 12.47
N ARG A 257 4.57 6.62 11.71
CA ARG A 257 4.66 7.42 10.48
C ARG A 257 4.93 6.49 9.31
N VAL A 258 4.13 6.60 8.26
CA VAL A 258 4.33 5.93 6.99
C VAL A 258 4.73 6.97 5.96
N LYS A 259 5.90 6.81 5.36
CA LYS A 259 6.38 7.65 4.26
C LYS A 259 6.22 6.89 2.94
N VAL A 260 5.57 7.51 1.98
CA VAL A 260 5.45 7.00 0.61
C VAL A 260 6.74 7.36 -0.13
N VAL A 261 7.72 6.46 -0.11
CA VAL A 261 9.06 6.75 -0.68
C VAL A 261 9.14 6.54 -2.19
N LYS A 262 8.22 5.75 -2.74
CA LYS A 262 8.03 5.56 -4.18
C LYS A 262 6.56 5.41 -4.48
N ASN A 263 6.11 6.06 -5.54
CA ASN A 263 4.75 5.97 -6.02
C ASN A 263 4.74 6.18 -7.54
N LYS A 264 4.24 5.19 -8.29
CA LYS A 264 4.10 5.27 -9.75
C LYS A 264 2.68 5.67 -10.20
N VAL A 265 1.74 5.80 -9.25
CA VAL A 265 0.34 6.10 -9.53
C VAL A 265 -0.09 7.50 -9.07
N ALA A 266 0.73 8.15 -8.25
CA ALA A 266 0.53 9.53 -7.77
C ALA A 266 1.88 10.14 -7.34
N PRO A 267 1.95 11.45 -7.04
CA PRO A 267 3.18 12.07 -6.53
C PRO A 267 3.67 11.41 -5.23
N PRO A 268 4.95 11.04 -5.15
CA PRO A 268 5.53 10.39 -3.97
C PRO A 268 5.86 11.40 -2.86
N PHE A 269 6.47 10.88 -1.77
CA PHE A 269 7.03 11.58 -0.62
C PHE A 269 6.02 12.17 0.36
N ARG A 270 4.73 11.92 0.18
CA ARG A 270 3.71 12.22 1.20
C ARG A 270 3.92 11.34 2.42
N LYS A 271 3.41 11.79 3.56
CA LYS A 271 3.50 11.08 4.85
C LYS A 271 2.11 10.94 5.43
N ALA A 272 1.89 9.85 6.15
CA ALA A 272 0.71 9.62 6.96
C ALA A 272 1.16 9.29 8.40
N GLU A 273 0.49 9.83 9.38
CA GLU A 273 0.72 9.53 10.79
C GLU A 273 -0.58 9.11 11.44
N PHE A 274 -0.53 8.02 12.19
CA PHE A 274 -1.69 7.47 12.88
C PHE A 274 -1.28 6.55 14.01
N ASP A 275 -2.24 6.22 14.87
CA ASP A 275 -2.05 5.34 16.00
C ASP A 275 -2.37 3.89 15.62
N ILE A 276 -1.49 2.97 16.03
CA ILE A 276 -1.73 1.52 16.02
C ILE A 276 -1.87 1.08 17.48
N MET A 277 -3.08 0.65 17.86
CA MET A 277 -3.39 0.15 19.18
C MET A 277 -3.10 -1.35 19.27
N PHE A 278 -2.54 -1.79 20.38
CA PHE A 278 -2.25 -3.22 20.58
C PHE A 278 -3.54 -4.02 20.66
N GLY A 279 -3.64 -5.07 19.86
CA GLY A 279 -4.82 -5.91 19.78
C GLY A 279 -6.02 -5.34 19.02
N GLU A 280 -5.95 -4.08 18.54
CA GLU A 280 -7.06 -3.40 17.85
C GLU A 280 -6.65 -2.90 16.46
N GLY A 281 -5.34 -2.73 16.21
CA GLY A 281 -4.81 -2.23 14.96
C GLY A 281 -4.91 -0.72 14.80
N ILE A 282 -5.15 -0.23 13.58
CA ILE A 282 -5.22 1.20 13.25
C ILE A 282 -6.42 1.84 13.95
N SER A 283 -6.17 2.89 14.72
CA SER A 283 -7.21 3.64 15.43
C SER A 283 -7.93 4.61 14.48
N ARG A 284 -8.95 4.12 13.78
CA ARG A 284 -9.75 4.93 12.84
C ARG A 284 -10.40 6.13 13.53
N SER A 285 -10.99 5.93 14.72
CA SER A 285 -11.58 7.03 15.51
C SER A 285 -10.53 8.04 15.94
N GLY A 286 -9.30 7.60 16.24
CA GLY A 286 -8.17 8.47 16.52
C GLY A 286 -7.81 9.35 15.33
N GLU A 287 -7.66 8.77 14.14
CA GLU A 287 -7.40 9.53 12.91
C GLU A 287 -8.51 10.55 12.63
N ILE A 288 -9.77 10.17 12.79
CA ILE A 288 -10.91 11.09 12.55
C ILE A 288 -10.81 12.30 13.48
N ILE A 289 -10.55 12.11 14.77
CA ILE A 289 -10.42 13.21 15.71
C ILE A 289 -9.21 14.09 15.41
N ASP A 290 -8.05 13.49 15.15
CA ASP A 290 -6.81 14.23 14.95
C ASP A 290 -6.84 14.99 13.63
N LEU A 291 -7.12 14.33 12.51
CA LEU A 291 -7.21 14.94 11.18
C LEU A 291 -8.39 15.90 11.08
N GLY A 292 -9.55 15.53 11.63
CA GLY A 292 -10.73 16.40 11.66
C GLY A 292 -10.47 17.71 12.40
N THR A 293 -9.66 17.66 13.46
CA THR A 293 -9.25 18.86 14.21
C THR A 293 -8.22 19.67 13.44
N GLU A 294 -7.23 19.03 12.83
CA GLU A 294 -6.21 19.68 12.00
C GLU A 294 -6.82 20.42 10.81
N LEU A 295 -7.80 19.81 10.17
CA LEU A 295 -8.52 20.35 9.02
C LEU A 295 -9.66 21.32 9.40
N ASN A 296 -9.85 21.61 10.71
CA ASN A 296 -10.95 22.44 11.23
C ASN A 296 -12.36 21.93 10.87
N ILE A 297 -12.52 20.66 10.54
CA ILE A 297 -13.82 19.97 10.39
C ILE A 297 -14.41 19.74 11.78
N ILE A 298 -13.58 19.28 12.73
CA ILE A 298 -13.91 19.16 14.14
C ILE A 298 -13.34 20.39 14.87
N LYS A 299 -14.20 21.11 15.58
CA LYS A 299 -13.79 22.26 16.35
C LYS A 299 -13.29 21.81 17.72
N LYS A 300 -12.12 22.32 18.12
CA LYS A 300 -11.57 22.14 19.46
C LYS A 300 -11.57 23.46 20.21
N SER A 301 -12.25 23.50 21.34
CA SER A 301 -12.30 24.67 22.22
C SER A 301 -11.90 24.23 23.65
N GLY A 302 -10.69 24.62 24.04
CA GLY A 302 -10.07 24.10 25.28
C GLY A 302 -9.93 22.57 25.22
N SER A 303 -10.57 21.88 26.16
CA SER A 303 -10.61 20.40 26.18
C SER A 303 -11.80 19.79 25.42
N TRP A 304 -12.72 20.60 24.89
CA TRP A 304 -13.93 20.12 24.23
C TRP A 304 -13.77 19.99 22.72
N TYR A 305 -14.26 18.87 22.21
CA TYR A 305 -14.37 18.59 20.77
C TYR A 305 -15.84 18.69 20.37
N SER A 306 -16.12 19.31 19.23
CA SER A 306 -17.48 19.47 18.69
C SER A 306 -17.50 19.40 17.19
N TYR A 307 -18.62 18.93 16.66
CA TYR A 307 -18.92 18.84 15.24
C TYR A 307 -20.36 19.30 14.99
N ASN A 308 -20.59 20.23 14.05
CA ASN A 308 -21.90 20.81 13.76
C ASN A 308 -22.64 21.27 15.03
N ASP A 309 -21.91 21.96 15.94
CA ASP A 309 -22.37 22.45 17.23
C ASP A 309 -22.77 21.36 18.25
N ALA A 310 -22.70 20.07 17.88
CA ALA A 310 -22.85 18.95 18.79
C ALA A 310 -21.52 18.65 19.48
N LYS A 311 -21.55 18.41 20.81
CA LYS A 311 -20.37 18.02 21.57
C LYS A 311 -20.05 16.55 21.32
N LEU A 312 -18.80 16.26 20.91
CA LEU A 312 -18.29 14.90 20.77
C LEU A 312 -17.73 14.36 22.10
N GLY A 313 -17.12 15.23 22.91
CA GLY A 313 -16.57 14.82 24.20
C GLY A 313 -15.58 15.83 24.78
N GLN A 314 -15.30 15.66 26.06
CA GLN A 314 -14.24 16.40 26.76
C GLN A 314 -12.97 15.53 26.79
N GLY A 315 -11.91 16.00 26.12
CA GLY A 315 -10.69 15.24 25.90
C GLY A 315 -10.74 14.36 24.65
N ARG A 316 -9.55 14.01 24.16
CA ARG A 316 -9.38 13.22 22.92
C ARG A 316 -10.03 11.84 23.03
N ASP A 317 -9.88 11.16 24.17
CA ASP A 317 -10.38 9.80 24.37
C ASP A 317 -11.91 9.74 24.41
N ALA A 318 -12.56 10.71 25.09
CA ALA A 318 -14.02 10.79 25.07
C ALA A 318 -14.56 11.09 23.67
N ALA A 319 -13.89 11.95 22.90
CA ALA A 319 -14.26 12.24 21.52
C ALA A 319 -14.07 11.02 20.61
N LYS A 320 -12.97 10.27 20.77
CA LYS A 320 -12.73 8.99 20.06
C LYS A 320 -13.84 7.99 20.35
N GLN A 321 -14.22 7.84 21.63
CA GLN A 321 -15.27 6.91 22.02
C GLN A 321 -16.62 7.31 21.39
N CYS A 322 -16.97 8.59 21.41
CA CYS A 322 -18.19 9.09 20.77
C CYS A 322 -18.24 8.76 19.27
N VAL A 323 -17.12 8.93 18.55
CA VAL A 323 -17.02 8.57 17.13
C VAL A 323 -17.09 7.06 16.93
N SER A 324 -16.44 6.28 17.80
CA SER A 324 -16.45 4.81 17.75
C SER A 324 -17.83 4.22 17.96
N ASP A 325 -18.62 4.83 18.87
CA ASP A 325 -19.98 4.40 19.21
C ASP A 325 -21.02 4.81 18.14
N ASN A 326 -20.64 5.68 17.20
CA ASN A 326 -21.52 6.22 16.16
C ASN A 326 -20.94 5.97 14.75
N PRO A 327 -21.12 4.79 14.16
CA PRO A 327 -20.55 4.44 12.85
C PRO A 327 -20.95 5.39 11.72
N GLU A 328 -22.19 5.86 11.68
CA GLU A 328 -22.66 6.82 10.66
C GLU A 328 -21.90 8.14 10.74
N LEU A 329 -21.70 8.66 11.96
CA LEU A 329 -20.90 9.86 12.17
C LEU A 329 -19.43 9.64 11.80
N ALA A 330 -18.89 8.46 12.12
CA ALA A 330 -17.51 8.10 11.75
C ALA A 330 -17.32 8.08 10.24
N ASP A 331 -18.28 7.52 9.50
CA ASP A 331 -18.21 7.46 8.04
C ASP A 331 -18.36 8.85 7.40
N GLU A 332 -19.31 9.67 7.88
CA GLU A 332 -19.46 11.05 7.42
C GLU A 332 -18.19 11.89 7.63
N LEU A 333 -17.61 11.81 8.82
CA LEU A 333 -16.38 12.54 9.15
C LEU A 333 -15.19 12.03 8.34
N ALA A 334 -15.06 10.71 8.17
CA ALA A 334 -13.99 10.11 7.39
C ALA A 334 -14.03 10.55 5.93
N GLU A 335 -15.22 10.60 5.31
CA GLU A 335 -15.41 11.07 3.94
C GLU A 335 -15.01 12.55 3.79
N LYS A 336 -15.50 13.42 4.68
CA LYS A 336 -15.16 14.84 4.66
C LYS A 336 -13.67 15.09 4.86
N ILE A 337 -13.04 14.36 5.77
CA ILE A 337 -11.59 14.43 6.00
C ILE A 337 -10.83 13.98 4.76
N PHE A 338 -11.23 12.86 4.17
CA PHE A 338 -10.57 12.33 2.98
C PHE A 338 -10.66 13.29 1.78
N GLU A 339 -11.83 13.88 1.54
CA GLU A 339 -12.00 14.88 0.48
C GLU A 339 -11.16 16.15 0.74
N ALA A 340 -11.09 16.60 1.99
CA ALA A 340 -10.24 17.74 2.36
C ALA A 340 -8.74 17.46 2.20
N LEU A 341 -8.30 16.21 2.36
CA LEU A 341 -6.90 15.80 2.16
C LEU A 341 -6.51 15.62 0.69
N LYS A 342 -7.49 15.47 -0.22
CA LYS A 342 -7.23 15.40 -1.67
C LYS A 342 -6.90 16.74 -2.30
N GLY A 343 -7.43 17.83 -1.76
CA GLY A 343 -7.22 19.22 -2.23
C GLY A 343 -5.87 19.73 -1.82
#